data_a58d02568f09ea5bc5587b8e063f9a9d
#
_entry.id   a58d02568f09ea5bc5587b8e063f9a9d
#
_cell.length_a   1.000
_cell.length_b   1.000
_cell.length_c   1.000
_cell.angle_alpha   90.00
_cell.angle_beta   90.00
_cell.angle_gamma   90.00
#
_symmetry.space_group_name_H-M   'P 1'
#
loop_
_entity.id
_entity.type
_entity.pdbx_description
1 polymer ?
#
loop_
_entity_poly.entity_id
_entity_poly.type
_entity_poly.pdbx_seq_one_letter_code
_entity_poly.pdbx_strand_id
1 'polypeptide(L)'
;MRKDIKQLVNHYVLKFNTRNPFELADYLNVEVQIGALGSRAGCYMFLKNHKCIFLNEDLPENEMRLVMAHELGHAVMHRKENCYFIRNKTLLLNSKIEIEANTFAAELLMPDELIWEYPDMTLDQIARIAGYSEQIMKFKKL
;
A
#
# COMPACT_ATOMS: atom_id res chain seq x y z
N MET A 1 -3.60 -7.45 19.08
CA MET A 1 -2.15 -7.28 19.03
C MET A 1 -1.70 -6.84 17.64
N ARG A 2 -0.78 -5.94 17.63
CA ARG A 2 -0.20 -5.50 16.40
C ARG A 2 0.75 -6.55 15.87
N LYS A 3 0.42 -7.16 14.77
CA LYS A 3 1.39 -8.04 14.12
C LYS A 3 2.55 -7.22 13.59
N ASP A 4 3.67 -7.85 13.47
CA ASP A 4 4.77 -7.23 12.79
C ASP A 4 4.45 -7.17 11.30
N ILE A 5 4.00 -6.02 10.85
CA ILE A 5 3.57 -5.83 9.47
C ILE A 5 4.76 -5.98 8.52
N LYS A 6 5.93 -5.57 8.96
CA LYS A 6 7.14 -5.77 8.17
C LYS A 6 7.39 -7.24 7.90
N GLN A 7 7.24 -8.09 8.91
CA GLN A 7 7.40 -9.54 8.73
C GLN A 7 6.32 -10.10 7.80
N LEU A 8 5.10 -9.59 7.90
CA LEU A 8 4.02 -10.01 7.03
C LEU A 8 4.33 -9.68 5.57
N VAL A 9 4.76 -8.46 5.31
CA VAL A 9 5.15 -8.05 3.95
C VAL A 9 6.28 -8.92 3.44
N ASN A 10 7.31 -9.13 4.25
CA ASN A 10 8.46 -9.95 3.83
C ASN A 10 8.05 -11.38 3.54
N HIS A 11 7.11 -11.92 4.30
CA HIS A 11 6.58 -13.26 4.04
C HIS A 11 6.00 -13.36 2.63
N TYR A 12 5.16 -12.40 2.25
CA TYR A 12 4.55 -12.44 0.92
C TYR A 12 5.55 -12.17 -0.18
N VAL A 13 6.48 -11.24 0.05
CA VAL A 13 7.51 -10.94 -0.96
C VAL A 13 8.38 -12.16 -1.24
N LEU A 14 8.77 -12.87 -0.19
CA LEU A 14 9.57 -14.08 -0.36
C LEU A 14 8.77 -15.19 -1.01
N LYS A 15 7.53 -15.37 -0.59
CA LYS A 15 6.69 -16.46 -1.11
C LYS A 15 6.41 -16.29 -2.59
N PHE A 16 6.12 -15.08 -3.04
CA PHE A 16 5.72 -14.84 -4.42
C PHE A 16 6.79 -14.17 -5.26
N ASN A 17 7.92 -13.85 -4.66
CA ASN A 17 9.09 -13.29 -5.33
C ASN A 17 8.77 -11.99 -6.10
N THR A 18 8.02 -11.10 -5.49
CA THR A 18 7.68 -9.82 -6.10
C THR A 18 7.32 -8.81 -5.02
N ARG A 19 7.59 -7.52 -5.31
CA ARG A 19 7.11 -6.39 -4.50
C ARG A 19 6.05 -5.57 -5.24
N ASN A 20 5.68 -6.00 -6.43
CA ASN A 20 4.65 -5.30 -7.20
C ASN A 20 3.29 -5.60 -6.57
N PRO A 21 2.57 -4.58 -6.06
CA PRO A 21 1.31 -4.84 -5.38
C PRO A 21 0.23 -5.41 -6.29
N PHE A 22 0.30 -5.15 -7.59
CA PHE A 22 -0.65 -5.73 -8.54
C PHE A 22 -0.41 -7.22 -8.72
N GLU A 23 0.87 -7.62 -8.80
CA GLU A 23 1.21 -9.04 -8.90
C GLU A 23 0.84 -9.78 -7.62
N LEU A 24 1.12 -9.16 -6.46
CA LEU A 24 0.74 -9.76 -5.18
C LEU A 24 -0.77 -9.96 -5.07
N ALA A 25 -1.55 -8.98 -5.52
CA ALA A 25 -3.00 -9.10 -5.50
C ALA A 25 -3.47 -10.29 -6.33
N ASP A 26 -2.86 -10.50 -7.48
CA ASP A 26 -3.20 -11.64 -8.33
C ASP A 26 -2.93 -12.96 -7.62
N TYR A 27 -1.74 -13.11 -7.02
CA TYR A 27 -1.41 -14.31 -6.26
C TYR A 27 -2.34 -14.54 -5.07
N LEU A 28 -2.85 -13.46 -4.48
CA LEU A 28 -3.70 -13.52 -3.28
C LEU A 28 -5.19 -13.55 -3.60
N ASN A 29 -5.55 -13.69 -4.87
CA ASN A 29 -6.94 -13.73 -5.33
C ASN A 29 -7.72 -12.48 -4.96
N VAL A 30 -7.08 -11.33 -5.08
CA VAL A 30 -7.72 -10.04 -4.89
C VAL A 30 -8.02 -9.47 -6.28
N GLU A 31 -9.28 -9.22 -6.55
CA GLU A 31 -9.69 -8.65 -7.82
C GLU A 31 -9.40 -7.16 -7.83
N VAL A 32 -8.87 -6.64 -8.94
CA VAL A 32 -8.52 -5.22 -9.08
C VAL A 32 -9.24 -4.67 -10.30
N GLN A 33 -9.93 -3.54 -10.11
CA GLN A 33 -10.60 -2.84 -11.19
C GLN A 33 -10.21 -1.38 -11.19
N ILE A 34 -9.99 -0.81 -12.35
CA ILE A 34 -9.58 0.57 -12.53
C ILE A 34 -10.68 1.30 -13.28
N GLY A 35 -11.13 2.42 -12.75
CA GLY A 35 -12.21 3.18 -13.39
C GLY A 35 -12.36 4.55 -12.77
N ALA A 36 -13.44 5.23 -13.14
CA ALA A 36 -13.71 6.59 -12.66
C ALA A 36 -14.31 6.52 -11.26
N LEU A 37 -13.61 7.08 -10.28
CA LEU A 37 -14.04 7.09 -8.88
C LEU A 37 -14.26 8.48 -8.32
N GLY A 38 -14.30 9.51 -9.16
CA GLY A 38 -14.53 10.88 -8.70
C GLY A 38 -13.42 11.33 -7.76
N SER A 39 -13.78 11.76 -6.55
CA SER A 39 -12.82 12.25 -5.57
C SER A 39 -12.10 11.14 -4.80
N ARG A 40 -12.48 9.89 -4.99
CA ARG A 40 -11.84 8.78 -4.28
C ARG A 40 -10.61 8.32 -5.04
N ALA A 41 -9.53 8.07 -4.31
CA ALA A 41 -8.33 7.50 -4.92
C ALA A 41 -8.50 6.00 -5.16
N GLY A 42 -9.11 5.31 -4.21
CA GLY A 42 -9.35 3.90 -4.33
C GLY A 42 -10.21 3.40 -3.19
N CYS A 43 -10.61 2.15 -3.26
CA CYS A 43 -11.31 1.53 -2.15
C CYS A 43 -11.10 0.02 -2.16
N TYR A 44 -11.20 -0.55 -0.96
CA TYR A 44 -11.24 -1.98 -0.78
C TYR A 44 -12.62 -2.38 -0.31
N MET A 45 -13.20 -3.40 -0.94
CA MET A 45 -14.50 -3.91 -0.55
C MET A 45 -14.51 -5.43 -0.53
N PHE A 46 -15.19 -5.99 0.47
CA PHE A 46 -15.43 -7.42 0.55
C PHE A 46 -16.86 -7.66 0.09
N LEU A 47 -17.00 -8.17 -1.12
CA LEU A 47 -18.31 -8.33 -1.76
C LEU A 47 -18.52 -9.78 -2.13
N LYS A 48 -19.66 -10.36 -1.68
CA LYS A 48 -20.02 -11.72 -2.03
C LYS A 48 -18.87 -12.70 -1.84
N ASN A 49 -18.20 -12.57 -0.71
CA ASN A 49 -17.07 -13.41 -0.33
C ASN A 49 -15.84 -13.23 -1.22
N HIS A 50 -15.75 -12.12 -1.95
CA HIS A 50 -14.61 -11.78 -2.77
C HIS A 50 -13.96 -10.49 -2.29
N LYS A 51 -12.63 -10.47 -2.32
CA LYS A 51 -11.86 -9.27 -2.04
C LYS A 51 -11.70 -8.47 -3.33
N CYS A 52 -12.11 -7.21 -3.30
CA CYS A 52 -12.09 -6.35 -4.48
C CYS A 52 -11.42 -5.03 -4.16
N ILE A 53 -10.52 -4.60 -5.02
CA ILE A 53 -9.89 -3.29 -4.94
C ILE A 53 -10.28 -2.49 -6.18
N PHE A 54 -10.71 -1.25 -5.96
CA PHE A 54 -11.04 -0.33 -7.05
C PHE A 54 -10.07 0.83 -6.99
N LEU A 55 -9.49 1.20 -8.14
CA LEU A 55 -8.53 2.31 -8.23
C LEU A 55 -9.03 3.34 -9.20
N ASN A 56 -8.79 4.62 -8.90
CA ASN A 56 -9.18 5.70 -9.78
C ASN A 56 -8.23 5.75 -10.98
N GLU A 57 -8.82 5.72 -12.17
CA GLU A 57 -8.05 5.73 -13.41
C GLU A 57 -7.22 7.00 -13.61
N ASP A 58 -7.58 8.08 -12.92
CA ASP A 58 -6.91 9.37 -13.06
C ASP A 58 -5.62 9.48 -12.26
N LEU A 59 -5.29 8.48 -11.44
CA LEU A 59 -4.10 8.57 -10.58
C LEU A 59 -2.83 8.46 -11.41
N PRO A 60 -1.83 9.32 -11.17
CA PRO A 60 -0.50 9.09 -11.71
C PRO A 60 0.04 7.74 -11.26
N GLU A 61 0.96 7.18 -12.04
CA GLU A 61 1.44 5.82 -11.81
C GLU A 61 1.94 5.60 -10.38
N ASN A 62 2.73 6.54 -9.86
CA ASN A 62 3.28 6.39 -8.51
C ASN A 62 2.19 6.42 -7.44
N GLU A 63 1.23 7.32 -7.58
CA GLU A 63 0.11 7.38 -6.66
C GLU A 63 -0.75 6.13 -6.76
N MET A 64 -0.97 5.63 -7.97
CA MET A 64 -1.75 4.42 -8.15
C MET A 64 -1.09 3.24 -7.44
N ARG A 65 0.24 3.14 -7.53
CA ARG A 65 0.98 2.07 -6.85
C ARG A 65 0.87 2.20 -5.35
N LEU A 66 0.97 3.41 -4.84
CA LEU A 66 0.83 3.65 -3.40
C LEU A 66 -0.57 3.27 -2.91
N VAL A 67 -1.59 3.75 -3.61
CA VAL A 67 -2.98 3.45 -3.25
C VAL A 67 -3.23 1.95 -3.33
N MET A 68 -2.73 1.31 -4.40
CA MET A 68 -2.87 -0.14 -4.54
C MET A 68 -2.23 -0.90 -3.38
N ALA A 69 -1.02 -0.52 -2.98
CA ALA A 69 -0.34 -1.17 -1.87
C ALA A 69 -1.10 -0.99 -0.55
N HIS A 70 -1.66 0.20 -0.34
CA HIS A 70 -2.46 0.47 0.84
C HIS A 70 -3.74 -0.38 0.86
N GLU A 71 -4.47 -0.41 -0.26
CA GLU A 71 -5.69 -1.19 -0.34
C GLU A 71 -5.42 -2.69 -0.20
N LEU A 72 -4.28 -3.14 -0.73
CA LEU A 72 -3.86 -4.52 -0.55
C LEU A 72 -3.62 -4.83 0.93
N GLY A 73 -3.07 -3.88 1.68
CA GLY A 73 -2.93 -4.02 3.12
C GLY A 73 -4.27 -4.27 3.80
N HIS A 74 -5.32 -3.55 3.41
CA HIS A 74 -6.66 -3.81 3.93
C HIS A 74 -7.13 -5.20 3.53
N ALA A 75 -6.94 -5.59 2.29
CA ALA A 75 -7.38 -6.90 1.82
C ALA A 75 -6.75 -8.05 2.62
N VAL A 76 -5.49 -7.85 3.01
CA VAL A 76 -4.73 -8.87 3.75
C VAL A 76 -5.07 -8.87 5.24
N MET A 77 -5.16 -7.69 5.85
CA MET A 77 -5.28 -7.56 7.30
C MET A 77 -6.68 -7.24 7.79
N HIS A 78 -7.49 -6.58 6.96
CA HIS A 78 -8.81 -6.09 7.36
C HIS A 78 -9.88 -6.60 6.39
N ARG A 79 -9.92 -7.88 6.17
CA ARG A 79 -10.65 -8.52 5.09
C ARG A 79 -12.11 -8.07 4.99
N LYS A 80 -12.78 -7.91 6.13
CA LYS A 80 -14.21 -7.61 6.15
C LYS A 80 -14.52 -6.13 6.33
N GLU A 81 -13.49 -5.28 6.39
CA GLU A 81 -13.68 -3.84 6.50
C GLU A 81 -13.78 -3.24 5.11
N ASN A 82 -14.85 -2.51 4.83
CA ASN A 82 -14.95 -1.79 3.56
C ASN A 82 -14.33 -0.41 3.75
N CYS A 83 -13.27 -0.14 3.00
CA CYS A 83 -12.45 1.05 3.19
C CYS A 83 -12.26 1.79 1.89
N TYR A 84 -12.26 3.13 1.93
CA TYR A 84 -11.95 3.92 0.76
C TYR A 84 -11.18 5.17 1.14
N PHE A 85 -10.42 5.69 0.18
CA PHE A 85 -9.62 6.88 0.32
C PHE A 85 -10.17 8.04 -0.48
N ILE A 86 -10.01 9.23 0.07
CA ILE A 86 -10.19 10.47 -0.68
C ILE A 86 -8.83 10.89 -1.20
N ARG A 87 -8.78 11.34 -2.47
CA ARG A 87 -7.53 11.78 -3.08
C ARG A 87 -6.84 12.85 -2.25
N ASN A 88 -5.50 12.82 -2.27
CA ASN A 88 -4.63 13.75 -1.55
C ASN A 88 -4.67 13.59 -0.03
N LYS A 89 -5.32 12.53 0.49
CA LYS A 89 -5.40 12.31 1.93
C LYS A 89 -4.94 10.91 2.34
N THR A 90 -4.36 10.17 1.40
CA THR A 90 -4.00 8.76 1.62
C THR A 90 -3.16 8.56 2.88
N LEU A 91 -2.09 9.34 3.03
CA LEU A 91 -1.15 9.15 4.15
C LEU A 91 -1.51 10.01 5.36
N LEU A 92 -2.65 10.70 5.33
CA LEU A 92 -3.07 11.57 6.43
C LEU A 92 -4.09 10.93 7.35
N LEU A 93 -4.63 9.76 6.98
CA LEU A 93 -5.62 9.07 7.77
C LEU A 93 -4.95 8.43 8.99
N ASN A 94 -5.59 8.56 10.16
CA ASN A 94 -4.96 8.18 11.41
C ASN A 94 -5.73 7.18 12.25
N SER A 95 -6.78 6.55 11.73
CA SER A 95 -7.41 5.45 12.44
C SER A 95 -6.46 4.24 12.45
N LYS A 96 -6.67 3.34 13.38
CA LYS A 96 -5.79 2.18 13.54
C LYS A 96 -5.65 1.38 12.24
N ILE A 97 -6.76 1.06 11.58
CA ILE A 97 -6.69 0.24 10.38
C ILE A 97 -6.02 1.00 9.23
N GLU A 98 -6.18 2.32 9.17
CA GLU A 98 -5.54 3.10 8.13
C GLU A 98 -4.04 3.21 8.36
N ILE A 99 -3.62 3.35 9.61
CA ILE A 99 -2.19 3.35 9.94
C ILE A 99 -1.57 2.00 9.60
N GLU A 100 -2.27 0.91 9.88
CA GLU A 100 -1.76 -0.41 9.53
C GLU A 100 -1.64 -0.58 8.03
N ALA A 101 -2.63 -0.13 7.26
CA ALA A 101 -2.57 -0.20 5.81
C ALA A 101 -1.45 0.65 5.24
N ASN A 102 -1.23 1.85 5.79
CA ASN A 102 -0.12 2.70 5.40
C ASN A 102 1.22 2.05 5.72
N THR A 103 1.31 1.38 6.87
CA THR A 103 2.52 0.65 7.24
C THR A 103 2.81 -0.48 6.27
N PHE A 104 1.78 -1.22 5.88
CA PHE A 104 1.91 -2.27 4.87
C PHE A 104 2.46 -1.69 3.56
N ALA A 105 1.88 -0.57 3.10
CA ALA A 105 2.32 0.06 1.86
C ALA A 105 3.78 0.53 1.97
N ALA A 106 4.15 1.16 3.07
CA ALA A 106 5.51 1.66 3.25
C ALA A 106 6.52 0.52 3.28
N GLU A 107 6.22 -0.56 3.98
CA GLU A 107 7.14 -1.70 4.04
C GLU A 107 7.28 -2.38 2.70
N LEU A 108 6.20 -2.44 1.92
CA LEU A 108 6.24 -3.06 0.61
C LEU A 108 7.01 -2.21 -0.41
N LEU A 109 6.74 -0.92 -0.45
CA LEU A 109 7.26 -0.03 -1.49
C LEU A 109 8.61 0.58 -1.16
N MET A 110 8.98 0.63 0.13
CA MET A 110 10.25 1.19 0.59
C MET A 110 11.02 0.12 1.35
N PRO A 111 11.53 -0.92 0.66
CA PRO A 111 12.24 -2.00 1.35
C PRO A 111 13.55 -1.50 1.96
N ASP A 112 14.02 -2.21 2.98
CA ASP A 112 15.28 -1.87 3.64
C ASP A 112 16.42 -1.79 2.64
N GLU A 113 16.45 -2.70 1.66
CA GLU A 113 17.50 -2.76 0.65
C GLU A 113 17.60 -1.45 -0.15
N LEU A 114 16.45 -0.84 -0.44
CA LEU A 114 16.45 0.45 -1.13
C LEU A 114 17.10 1.54 -0.27
N ILE A 115 16.80 1.53 1.02
CA ILE A 115 17.39 2.50 1.94
C ILE A 115 18.91 2.29 2.04
N TRP A 116 19.34 1.05 2.09
CA TRP A 116 20.77 0.72 2.19
C TRP A 116 21.55 1.11 0.93
N GLU A 117 20.88 1.20 -0.22
CA GLU A 117 21.54 1.62 -1.46
C GLU A 117 21.97 3.10 -1.41
N TYR A 118 21.36 3.90 -0.54
CA TYR A 118 21.58 5.35 -0.50
C TYR A 118 21.97 5.80 0.91
N PRO A 119 23.13 5.33 1.42
CA PRO A 119 23.49 5.60 2.82
C PRO A 119 23.73 7.06 3.12
N ASP A 120 24.04 7.88 2.11
CA ASP A 120 24.32 9.30 2.30
C ASP A 120 23.10 10.19 2.12
N MET A 121 21.93 9.61 1.88
CA MET A 121 20.71 10.37 1.69
C MET A 121 19.79 10.26 2.89
N THR A 122 19.00 11.32 3.10
CA THR A 122 17.95 11.27 4.14
C THR A 122 16.83 10.36 3.68
N LEU A 123 16.02 9.89 4.63
CA LEU A 123 14.86 9.05 4.30
C LEU A 123 13.90 9.79 3.38
N ASP A 124 13.71 11.10 3.63
CA ASP A 124 12.83 11.90 2.78
C ASP A 124 13.32 11.96 1.34
N GLN A 125 14.65 12.09 1.15
CA GLN A 125 15.23 12.10 -0.19
C GLN A 125 15.03 10.76 -0.89
N ILE A 126 15.19 9.66 -0.17
CA ILE A 126 15.01 8.32 -0.73
C ILE A 126 13.55 8.12 -1.16
N ALA A 127 12.60 8.57 -0.35
CA ALA A 127 11.19 8.47 -0.73
C ALA A 127 10.91 9.21 -2.03
N ARG A 128 11.45 10.42 -2.17
CA ARG A 128 11.25 11.21 -3.39
C ARG A 128 11.90 10.56 -4.61
N ILE A 129 13.08 9.94 -4.44
CA ILE A 129 13.72 9.20 -5.53
C ILE A 129 12.83 8.06 -5.98
N ALA A 130 12.20 7.37 -5.05
CA ALA A 130 11.29 6.26 -5.37
C ALA A 130 9.97 6.75 -5.99
N GLY A 131 9.70 8.05 -5.93
CA GLY A 131 8.50 8.62 -6.54
C GLY A 131 7.33 8.78 -5.60
N TYR A 132 7.56 8.76 -4.28
CA TYR A 132 6.49 8.87 -3.30
C TYR A 132 6.65 10.11 -2.44
N SER A 133 5.53 10.53 -1.82
CA SER A 133 5.58 11.59 -0.81
C SER A 133 6.48 11.14 0.34
N GLU A 134 7.24 12.07 0.87
CA GLU A 134 8.12 11.78 2.01
C GLU A 134 7.35 11.30 3.24
N GLN A 135 6.04 11.58 3.30
CA GLN A 135 5.21 11.13 4.42
C GLN A 135 5.15 9.61 4.55
N ILE A 136 5.43 8.89 3.46
CA ILE A 136 5.43 7.42 3.50
C ILE A 136 6.45 6.90 4.54
N MET A 137 7.53 7.65 4.77
CA MET A 137 8.58 7.19 5.69
C MET A 137 8.15 7.21 7.15
N LYS A 138 7.07 7.92 7.48
CA LYS A 138 6.51 7.88 8.84
C LYS A 138 6.04 6.48 9.24
N PHE A 139 5.70 5.67 8.26
CA PHE A 139 5.14 4.34 8.48
C PHE A 139 6.18 3.24 8.32
N LYS A 140 7.39 3.60 7.94
CA LYS A 140 8.46 2.64 7.73
C LYS A 140 9.17 2.35 9.05
N LYS A 141 9.33 1.06 9.35
CA LYS A 141 10.09 0.63 10.53
C LYS A 141 11.49 0.24 10.09
N LEU A 142 12.47 0.90 10.66
CA LEU A 142 13.88 0.64 10.34
C LEU A 142 14.52 -0.39 11.27
#